data_612a6d5e1c37cb6f6b21e8ee172903eb
#
_entry.id   612a6d5e1c37cb6f6b21e8ee172903eb
#
_cell.length_a   1.000
_cell.length_b   1.000
_cell.length_c   1.000
_cell.angle_alpha   90.00
_cell.angle_beta   90.00
_cell.angle_gamma   90.00
#
_symmetry.space_group_name_H-M   'P 1'
#
loop_
_entity.id
_entity.type
_entity.pdbx_description
1 polymer ?
#
loop_
_entity_poly.entity_id
_entity_poly.type
_entity_poly.pdbx_seq_one_letter_code
_entity_poly.pdbx_strand_id
1 'polypeptide(L)'
;MEYFSTGVTKDKLMVLHGLKALGMQPTKEQLSDFFGIYDLLGYFAVQNAAYELEEEGLISAVPRPYGQAYFVTPQGEQTLDMFSVRLPGSLRDKIAARAAEYAPVLIRRTRFATKIERDSASETARRVTLRAMEPHGDLVKIELLLPDEATARHACDVCEERSQAVFSAIYSELTRE
;
A
#
# COMPACT_ATOMS: atom_id res chain seq x y z
N MET A 1 -31.64 14.93 -18.46
CA MET A 1 -30.20 15.21 -18.75
C MET A 1 -29.52 15.86 -17.53
N GLU A 2 -29.84 15.43 -16.31
CA GLU A 2 -29.33 16.01 -15.05
C GLU A 2 -28.78 14.96 -14.07
N TYR A 3 -28.49 13.74 -14.52
CA TYR A 3 -28.02 12.66 -13.62
C TYR A 3 -26.50 12.57 -13.47
N PHE A 4 -25.72 13.44 -14.10
CA PHE A 4 -24.25 13.35 -14.09
C PHE A 4 -23.56 14.46 -13.32
N SER A 5 -24.25 15.37 -12.65
CA SER A 5 -23.61 16.51 -11.99
C SER A 5 -23.26 16.31 -10.53
N THR A 6 -23.75 15.27 -9.86
CA THR A 6 -23.67 15.14 -8.40
C THR A 6 -22.78 14.00 -7.90
N GLY A 7 -22.30 13.09 -8.72
CA GLY A 7 -21.64 11.87 -8.27
C GLY A 7 -20.10 11.90 -8.24
N VAL A 8 -19.46 12.50 -9.23
CA VAL A 8 -17.98 12.39 -9.36
C VAL A 8 -17.33 13.71 -8.99
N THR A 9 -16.88 13.81 -7.74
CA THR A 9 -16.16 14.96 -7.21
C THR A 9 -14.71 14.99 -7.67
N LYS A 10 -14.06 16.15 -7.51
CA LYS A 10 -12.62 16.29 -7.77
C LYS A 10 -11.80 15.27 -6.98
N ASP A 11 -12.13 15.05 -5.72
CA ASP A 11 -11.41 14.13 -4.82
C ASP A 11 -11.53 12.68 -5.29
N LYS A 12 -12.72 12.25 -5.72
CA LYS A 12 -12.92 10.93 -6.33
C LYS A 12 -12.07 10.73 -7.58
N LEU A 13 -12.04 11.74 -8.46
CA LEU A 13 -11.20 11.68 -9.66
C LEU A 13 -9.72 11.63 -9.32
N MET A 14 -9.27 12.36 -8.30
CA MET A 14 -7.89 12.31 -7.82
C MET A 14 -7.55 10.91 -7.30
N VAL A 15 -8.42 10.30 -6.50
CA VAL A 15 -8.21 8.95 -5.97
C VAL A 15 -8.19 7.90 -7.08
N LEU A 16 -9.13 7.94 -8.02
CA LEU A 16 -9.13 7.04 -9.19
C LEU A 16 -7.85 7.19 -10.02
N HIS A 17 -7.45 8.44 -10.29
CA HIS A 17 -6.24 8.73 -11.04
C HIS A 17 -4.98 8.25 -10.31
N GLY A 18 -4.91 8.45 -9.00
CA GLY A 18 -3.82 7.98 -8.14
C GLY A 18 -3.70 6.46 -8.13
N LEU A 19 -4.82 5.74 -7.96
CA LEU A 19 -4.86 4.27 -8.02
C LEU A 19 -4.36 3.75 -9.38
N LYS A 20 -4.82 4.35 -10.47
CA LYS A 20 -4.38 3.97 -11.83
C LYS A 20 -2.89 4.27 -12.02
N ALA A 21 -2.41 5.41 -11.58
CA ALA A 21 -1.02 5.84 -11.73
C ALA A 21 -0.04 5.01 -10.89
N LEU A 22 -0.43 4.54 -9.71
CA LEU A 22 0.40 3.66 -8.87
C LEU A 22 0.67 2.30 -9.54
N GLY A 23 -0.22 1.85 -10.43
CA GLY A 23 -0.03 0.60 -11.18
C GLY A 23 -0.03 -0.67 -10.34
N MET A 24 -0.47 -0.58 -9.07
CA MET A 24 -0.55 -1.68 -8.13
C MET A 24 -1.74 -1.48 -7.18
N GLN A 25 -1.99 -2.45 -6.33
CA GLN A 25 -3.16 -2.48 -5.44
C GLN A 25 -2.76 -2.09 -4.01
N PRO A 26 -2.87 -0.81 -3.63
CA PRO A 26 -2.58 -0.35 -2.26
C PRO A 26 -3.73 -0.67 -1.31
N THR A 27 -3.44 -0.71 -0.01
CA THR A 27 -4.49 -0.60 1.03
C THR A 27 -5.00 0.84 1.13
N LYS A 28 -6.11 1.07 1.86
CA LYS A 28 -6.62 2.44 2.11
C LYS A 28 -5.59 3.30 2.85
N GLU A 29 -4.88 2.73 3.80
CA GLU A 29 -3.82 3.41 4.55
C GLU A 29 -2.67 3.82 3.62
N GLN A 30 -2.18 2.88 2.80
CA GLN A 30 -1.12 3.15 1.84
C GLN A 30 -1.52 4.21 0.81
N LEU A 31 -2.79 4.20 0.39
CA LEU A 31 -3.32 5.21 -0.50
C LEU A 31 -3.39 6.58 0.18
N SER A 32 -3.82 6.63 1.45
CA SER A 32 -3.85 7.86 2.24
C SER A 32 -2.46 8.39 2.51
N ASP A 33 -1.48 7.52 2.79
CA ASP A 33 -0.06 7.88 2.93
C ASP A 33 0.47 8.52 1.64
N PHE A 34 0.19 7.91 0.48
CA PHE A 34 0.60 8.45 -0.81
C PHE A 34 0.11 9.89 -1.02
N PHE A 35 -1.19 10.11 -0.83
CA PHE A 35 -1.77 11.44 -1.00
C PHE A 35 -1.28 12.44 0.04
N GLY A 36 -1.09 12.01 1.29
CA GLY A 36 -0.64 12.83 2.40
C GLY A 36 0.83 13.25 2.30
N ILE A 37 1.73 12.31 1.98
CA ILE A 37 3.17 12.57 1.86
C ILE A 37 3.47 13.66 0.80
N TYR A 38 2.71 13.68 -0.27
CA TYR A 38 2.91 14.65 -1.36
C TYR A 38 1.95 15.85 -1.30
N ASP A 39 1.22 16.01 -0.20
CA ASP A 39 0.25 17.10 0.01
C ASP A 39 -0.70 17.27 -1.19
N LEU A 40 -1.24 16.15 -1.65
CA LEU A 40 -2.17 16.11 -2.77
C LEU A 40 -3.62 16.14 -2.31
N LEU A 41 -3.93 15.40 -1.24
CA LEU A 41 -5.26 15.29 -0.67
C LEU A 41 -5.15 14.88 0.81
N GLY A 42 -5.98 15.45 1.68
CA GLY A 42 -5.98 15.15 3.10
C GLY A 42 -6.51 13.75 3.42
N TYR A 43 -6.07 13.18 4.54
CA TYR A 43 -6.41 11.82 4.97
C TYR A 43 -7.92 11.53 4.92
N PHE A 44 -8.74 12.37 5.55
CA PHE A 44 -10.19 12.15 5.58
C PHE A 44 -10.84 12.27 4.20
N ALA A 45 -10.34 13.16 3.35
CA ALA A 45 -10.83 13.29 1.99
C ALA A 45 -10.55 12.04 1.15
N VAL A 46 -9.35 11.43 1.31
CA VAL A 46 -9.01 10.14 0.68
C VAL A 46 -9.93 9.03 1.17
N GLN A 47 -10.12 8.92 2.50
CA GLN A 47 -10.97 7.86 3.09
C GLN A 47 -12.43 7.99 2.63
N ASN A 48 -12.98 9.20 2.62
CA ASN A 48 -14.35 9.44 2.16
C ASN A 48 -14.50 9.16 0.66
N ALA A 49 -13.57 9.66 -0.16
CA ALA A 49 -13.59 9.41 -1.61
C ALA A 49 -13.47 7.91 -1.92
N ALA A 50 -12.59 7.19 -1.24
CA ALA A 50 -12.43 5.75 -1.41
C ALA A 50 -13.69 4.98 -0.99
N TYR A 51 -14.32 5.36 0.12
CA TYR A 51 -15.58 4.76 0.56
C TYR A 51 -16.70 4.96 -0.47
N GLU A 52 -16.89 6.18 -0.93
CA GLU A 52 -17.92 6.47 -1.92
C GLU A 52 -17.65 5.78 -3.28
N LEU A 53 -16.41 5.72 -3.72
CA LEU A 53 -16.01 5.01 -4.94
C LEU A 53 -16.27 3.51 -4.84
N GLU A 54 -16.08 2.91 -3.68
CA GLU A 54 -16.37 1.50 -3.41
C GLU A 54 -17.87 1.23 -3.43
N GLU A 55 -18.69 2.08 -2.76
CA GLU A 55 -20.14 2.00 -2.79
C GLU A 55 -20.74 2.16 -4.20
N GLU A 56 -20.12 3.00 -5.03
CA GLU A 56 -20.50 3.21 -6.43
C GLU A 56 -19.95 2.12 -7.38
N GLY A 57 -19.17 1.18 -6.89
CA GLY A 57 -18.55 0.12 -7.68
C GLY A 57 -17.45 0.58 -8.64
N LEU A 58 -16.90 1.78 -8.44
CA LEU A 58 -15.82 2.34 -9.27
C LEU A 58 -14.43 1.84 -8.84
N ILE A 59 -14.29 1.45 -7.59
CA ILE A 59 -13.16 0.67 -7.07
C ILE A 59 -13.69 -0.56 -6.36
N SER A 60 -12.85 -1.57 -6.20
CA SER A 60 -13.17 -2.77 -5.45
C SER A 60 -11.97 -3.22 -4.64
N ALA A 61 -12.22 -3.99 -3.57
CA ALA A 61 -11.19 -4.53 -2.71
C ALA A 61 -10.97 -6.02 -2.96
N VAL A 62 -9.73 -6.46 -2.81
CA VAL A 62 -9.35 -7.87 -2.85
C VAL A 62 -8.45 -8.17 -1.65
N PRO A 63 -8.64 -9.29 -0.94
CA PRO A 63 -7.77 -9.67 0.16
C PRO A 63 -6.36 -9.99 -0.37
N ARG A 64 -5.35 -9.43 0.30
CA ARG A 64 -3.94 -9.69 0.06
C ARG A 64 -3.24 -9.99 1.39
N PRO A 65 -2.04 -10.60 1.40
CA PRO A 65 -1.31 -10.86 2.64
C PRO A 65 -1.02 -9.62 3.49
N TYR A 66 -0.98 -8.44 2.86
CA TYR A 66 -0.74 -7.14 3.50
C TYR A 66 -2.03 -6.36 3.83
N GLY A 67 -3.21 -6.92 3.58
CA GLY A 67 -4.51 -6.32 3.90
C GLY A 67 -5.47 -6.28 2.71
N GLN A 68 -6.58 -5.56 2.87
CA GLN A 68 -7.52 -5.30 1.78
C GLN A 68 -6.89 -4.31 0.79
N ALA A 69 -6.65 -4.77 -0.41
CA ALA A 69 -6.02 -3.99 -1.47
C ALA A 69 -7.05 -3.53 -2.49
N TYR A 70 -6.95 -2.29 -2.92
CA TYR A 70 -7.92 -1.63 -3.78
C TYR A 70 -7.43 -1.52 -5.22
N PHE A 71 -8.35 -1.66 -6.15
CA PHE A 71 -8.09 -1.49 -7.58
C PHE A 71 -9.28 -0.79 -8.25
N VAL A 72 -9.00 -0.14 -9.38
CA VAL A 72 -10.02 0.52 -10.20
C VAL A 72 -10.75 -0.54 -11.01
N THR A 73 -12.09 -0.55 -10.94
CA THR A 73 -12.91 -1.48 -11.73
C THR A 73 -13.00 -1.01 -13.18
N PRO A 74 -13.46 -1.87 -14.12
CA PRO A 74 -13.71 -1.44 -15.50
C PRO A 74 -14.67 -0.25 -15.60
N GLN A 75 -15.68 -0.18 -14.71
CA GLN A 75 -16.59 0.97 -14.62
C GLN A 75 -15.86 2.21 -14.10
N GLY A 76 -14.95 2.05 -13.13
CA GLY A 76 -14.10 3.13 -12.63
C GLY A 76 -13.16 3.67 -13.70
N GLU A 77 -12.58 2.82 -14.53
CA GLU A 77 -11.74 3.24 -15.66
C GLU A 77 -12.53 4.04 -16.69
N GLN A 78 -13.72 3.58 -17.07
CA GLN A 78 -14.61 4.32 -17.98
C GLN A 78 -14.98 5.69 -17.39
N THR A 79 -15.31 5.74 -16.10
CA THR A 79 -15.62 6.99 -15.40
C THR A 79 -14.43 7.94 -15.41
N LEU A 80 -13.22 7.42 -15.14
CA LEU A 80 -12.00 8.22 -15.18
C LEU A 80 -11.73 8.76 -16.58
N ASP A 81 -11.89 7.95 -17.62
CA ASP A 81 -11.68 8.37 -19.02
C ASP A 81 -12.69 9.47 -19.43
N MET A 82 -13.95 9.35 -19.01
CA MET A 82 -14.99 10.34 -19.30
C MET A 82 -14.77 11.68 -18.56
N PHE A 83 -14.29 11.63 -17.33
CA PHE A 83 -14.25 12.81 -16.46
C PHE A 83 -12.85 13.32 -16.14
N SER A 84 -11.79 12.65 -16.60
CA SER A 84 -10.38 13.05 -16.33
C SER A 84 -10.07 14.48 -16.77
N VAL A 85 -10.75 14.99 -17.79
CA VAL A 85 -10.61 16.37 -18.25
C VAL A 85 -11.04 17.43 -17.21
N ARG A 86 -11.83 17.04 -16.19
CA ARG A 86 -12.21 17.90 -15.07
C ARG A 86 -11.06 18.12 -14.08
N LEU A 87 -10.04 17.24 -14.09
CA LEU A 87 -8.81 17.48 -13.35
C LEU A 87 -7.86 18.32 -14.23
N PRO A 88 -7.29 19.42 -13.70
CA PRO A 88 -6.25 20.17 -14.40
C PRO A 88 -5.11 19.23 -14.85
N GLY A 89 -4.61 19.43 -16.08
CA GLY A 89 -3.51 18.62 -16.62
C GLY A 89 -2.30 18.60 -15.69
N SER A 90 -1.92 19.77 -15.15
CA SER A 90 -0.82 19.90 -14.18
C SER A 90 -1.01 19.06 -12.91
N LEU A 91 -2.26 18.89 -12.44
CA LEU A 91 -2.56 18.05 -11.27
C LEU A 91 -2.44 16.56 -11.63
N ARG A 92 -2.93 16.16 -12.80
CA ARG A 92 -2.79 14.79 -13.30
C ARG A 92 -1.33 14.41 -13.47
N ASP A 93 -0.53 15.29 -14.06
CA ASP A 93 0.90 15.09 -14.25
C ASP A 93 1.63 15.03 -12.90
N LYS A 94 1.26 15.88 -11.94
CA LYS A 94 1.80 15.84 -10.58
C LYS A 94 1.49 14.51 -9.90
N ILE A 95 0.24 14.02 -9.94
CA ILE A 95 -0.14 12.74 -9.36
C ILE A 95 0.66 11.60 -10.02
N ALA A 96 0.76 11.58 -11.34
CA ALA A 96 1.49 10.53 -12.06
C ALA A 96 2.99 10.53 -11.71
N ALA A 97 3.64 11.69 -11.65
CA ALA A 97 5.03 11.80 -11.24
C ALA A 97 5.27 11.32 -9.81
N ARG A 98 4.40 11.71 -8.86
CA ARG A 98 4.49 11.27 -7.47
C ARG A 98 4.19 9.78 -7.29
N ALA A 99 3.27 9.24 -8.09
CA ALA A 99 3.01 7.80 -8.11
C ALA A 99 4.24 7.01 -8.57
N ALA A 100 4.94 7.47 -9.59
CA ALA A 100 6.19 6.85 -10.05
C ALA A 100 7.30 6.86 -8.97
N GLU A 101 7.40 7.94 -8.20
CA GLU A 101 8.35 8.04 -7.08
C GLU A 101 7.96 7.11 -5.91
N TYR A 102 6.66 6.99 -5.63
CA TYR A 102 6.16 6.23 -4.49
C TYR A 102 6.01 4.73 -4.76
N ALA A 103 5.80 4.31 -5.99
CA ALA A 103 5.59 2.92 -6.37
C ALA A 103 6.69 1.96 -5.84
N PRO A 104 8.00 2.27 -5.90
CA PRO A 104 9.04 1.41 -5.32
C PRO A 104 8.92 1.24 -3.80
N VAL A 105 8.52 2.30 -3.09
CA VAL A 105 8.29 2.26 -1.62
C VAL A 105 7.11 1.35 -1.32
N LEU A 106 6.03 1.50 -2.09
CA LEU A 106 4.81 0.73 -1.94
C LEU A 106 5.06 -0.75 -2.25
N ILE A 107 5.78 -1.08 -3.33
CA ILE A 107 6.19 -2.45 -3.65
C ILE A 107 6.96 -3.08 -2.49
N ARG A 108 7.90 -2.35 -1.89
CA ARG A 108 8.65 -2.84 -0.73
C ARG A 108 7.74 -3.13 0.44
N ARG A 109 6.84 -2.20 0.79
CA ARG A 109 5.88 -2.37 1.90
C ARG A 109 4.85 -3.49 1.68
N THR A 110 4.53 -3.81 0.44
CA THR A 110 3.62 -4.92 0.11
C THR A 110 4.31 -6.27 0.03
N ARG A 111 5.62 -6.28 -0.22
CA ARG A 111 6.42 -7.50 -0.31
C ARG A 111 7.09 -7.90 0.99
N PHE A 112 7.33 -6.94 1.88
CA PHE A 112 8.03 -7.19 3.14
C PHE A 112 7.24 -6.58 4.29
N ALA A 113 7.10 -7.34 5.37
CA ALA A 113 6.45 -6.86 6.59
C ALA A 113 7.25 -7.32 7.81
N THR A 114 7.24 -6.46 8.83
CA THR A 114 7.82 -6.74 10.13
C THR A 114 6.73 -6.60 11.20
N LYS A 115 6.82 -7.39 12.27
CA LYS A 115 5.91 -7.33 13.42
C LYS A 115 6.69 -7.61 14.69
N ILE A 116 6.46 -6.80 15.73
CA ILE A 116 7.01 -7.01 17.07
C ILE A 116 5.84 -7.35 18.00
N GLU A 117 5.98 -8.42 18.76
CA GLU A 117 5.03 -8.85 19.77
C GLU A 117 5.76 -9.12 21.09
N ARG A 118 5.06 -8.95 22.21
CA ARG A 118 5.58 -9.37 23.51
C ARG A 118 5.63 -10.89 23.55
N ASP A 119 6.69 -11.44 24.10
CA ASP A 119 6.74 -12.87 24.38
C ASP A 119 5.92 -13.18 25.62
N SER A 120 5.14 -14.24 25.58
CA SER A 120 4.27 -14.63 26.71
C SER A 120 5.04 -15.19 27.91
N ALA A 121 6.27 -15.64 27.69
CA ALA A 121 7.10 -16.27 28.70
C ALA A 121 8.13 -15.30 29.34
N SER A 122 8.25 -14.06 28.84
CA SER A 122 9.23 -13.07 29.30
C SER A 122 8.70 -11.65 29.21
N GLU A 123 8.91 -10.85 30.25
CA GLU A 123 8.51 -9.43 30.26
C GLU A 123 9.34 -8.58 29.30
N THR A 124 10.61 -8.91 29.11
CA THR A 124 11.55 -8.13 28.30
C THR A 124 11.65 -8.63 26.85
N ALA A 125 11.59 -9.94 26.66
CA ALA A 125 11.77 -10.52 25.33
C ALA A 125 10.67 -10.13 24.35
N ARG A 126 11.04 -10.01 23.09
CA ARG A 126 10.14 -9.69 21.98
C ARG A 126 10.26 -10.75 20.90
N ARG A 127 9.11 -11.16 20.41
CA ARG A 127 8.99 -12.00 19.22
C ARG A 127 8.89 -11.08 18.02
N VAL A 128 9.87 -11.18 17.12
CA VAL A 128 9.90 -10.44 15.86
C VAL A 128 9.56 -11.39 14.73
N THR A 129 8.55 -11.04 13.96
CA THR A 129 8.18 -11.76 12.72
C THR A 129 8.60 -10.91 11.54
N LEU A 130 9.42 -11.50 10.66
CA LEU A 130 9.86 -10.90 9.40
C LEU A 130 9.24 -11.74 8.27
N ARG A 131 8.59 -11.08 7.30
CA ARG A 131 7.91 -11.76 6.21
C ARG A 131 8.33 -11.19 4.87
N ALA A 132 8.66 -12.08 3.93
CA ALA A 132 8.66 -11.77 2.51
C ALA A 132 7.39 -12.37 1.89
N MET A 133 6.62 -11.55 1.21
CA MET A 133 5.27 -11.90 0.75
C MET A 133 5.17 -11.85 -0.77
N GLU A 134 4.33 -12.74 -1.32
CA GLU A 134 3.84 -12.70 -2.69
C GLU A 134 2.31 -12.62 -2.71
N PRO A 135 1.67 -12.35 -3.86
CA PRO A 135 0.21 -12.23 -3.93
C PRO A 135 -0.57 -13.42 -3.36
N HIS A 136 0.04 -14.59 -3.31
CA HIS A 136 -0.60 -15.84 -2.88
C HIS A 136 -0.19 -16.29 -1.47
N GLY A 137 0.69 -15.57 -0.78
CA GLY A 137 1.11 -15.88 0.58
C GLY A 137 2.55 -15.51 0.90
N ASP A 138 3.06 -16.07 2.00
CA ASP A 138 4.45 -15.85 2.41
C ASP A 138 5.42 -16.68 1.56
N LEU A 139 6.40 -16.02 0.98
CA LEU A 139 7.56 -16.70 0.37
C LEU A 139 8.53 -17.20 1.45
N VAL A 140 8.78 -16.33 2.45
CA VAL A 140 9.61 -16.62 3.60
C VAL A 140 9.03 -15.96 4.83
N LYS A 141 8.90 -16.69 5.93
CA LYS A 141 8.55 -16.18 7.24
C LYS A 141 9.61 -16.57 8.24
N ILE A 142 10.15 -15.60 8.98
CA ILE A 142 11.18 -15.79 10.00
C ILE A 142 10.63 -15.27 11.31
N GLU A 143 10.76 -16.06 12.36
CA GLU A 143 10.45 -15.64 13.72
C GLU A 143 11.72 -15.66 14.57
N LEU A 144 12.00 -14.55 15.22
CA LEU A 144 13.15 -14.38 16.11
C LEU A 144 12.63 -14.04 17.51
N LEU A 145 13.21 -14.69 18.53
CA LEU A 145 13.04 -14.28 19.91
C LEU A 145 14.26 -13.44 20.31
N LEU A 146 14.01 -12.15 20.58
CA LEU A 146 15.06 -11.19 20.89
C LEU A 146 14.93 -10.72 22.35
N PRO A 147 16.06 -10.38 23.01
CA PRO A 147 16.09 -10.20 24.47
C PRO A 147 15.29 -8.98 24.95
N ASP A 148 15.16 -7.95 24.12
CA ASP A 148 14.53 -6.69 24.49
C ASP A 148 13.92 -5.94 23.30
N GLU A 149 13.18 -4.88 23.62
CA GLU A 149 12.50 -4.02 22.64
C GLU A 149 13.46 -3.28 21.70
N ALA A 150 14.63 -2.83 22.22
CA ALA A 150 15.59 -2.09 21.42
C ALA A 150 16.20 -2.95 20.32
N THR A 151 16.61 -4.17 20.68
CA THR A 151 17.12 -5.16 19.74
C THR A 151 16.06 -5.57 18.71
N ALA A 152 14.81 -5.71 19.14
CA ALA A 152 13.70 -6.04 18.27
C ALA A 152 13.42 -4.92 17.25
N ARG A 153 13.39 -3.67 17.67
CA ARG A 153 13.23 -2.52 16.77
C ARG A 153 14.37 -2.42 15.78
N HIS A 154 15.60 -2.55 16.25
CA HIS A 154 16.77 -2.54 15.36
C HIS A 154 16.69 -3.63 14.29
N ALA A 155 16.28 -4.84 14.65
CA ALA A 155 16.10 -5.93 13.67
C ALA A 155 15.03 -5.60 12.63
N CYS A 156 13.91 -4.97 13.04
CA CYS A 156 12.87 -4.50 12.10
C CYS A 156 13.39 -3.40 11.19
N ASP A 157 14.07 -2.38 11.72
CA ASP A 157 14.63 -1.27 10.95
C ASP A 157 15.62 -1.77 9.89
N VAL A 158 16.55 -2.66 10.26
CA VAL A 158 17.50 -3.29 9.33
C VAL A 158 16.76 -4.11 8.26
N CYS A 159 15.73 -4.85 8.66
CA CYS A 159 14.92 -5.61 7.72
C CYS A 159 14.16 -4.70 6.74
N GLU A 160 13.60 -3.59 7.20
CA GLU A 160 12.90 -2.63 6.34
C GLU A 160 13.85 -1.95 5.35
N GLU A 161 15.05 -1.57 5.79
CA GLU A 161 16.06 -0.95 4.93
C GLU A 161 16.67 -1.92 3.92
N ARG A 162 16.90 -3.16 4.32
CA ARG A 162 17.67 -4.17 3.57
C ARG A 162 16.87 -5.45 3.26
N SER A 163 15.55 -5.36 3.25
CA SER A 163 14.65 -6.51 3.10
C SER A 163 15.05 -7.46 1.97
N GLN A 164 15.27 -6.93 0.78
CA GLN A 164 15.63 -7.76 -0.37
C GLN A 164 16.95 -8.51 -0.16
N ALA A 165 17.97 -7.85 0.41
CA ALA A 165 19.25 -8.48 0.66
C ALA A 165 19.14 -9.59 1.74
N VAL A 166 18.41 -9.32 2.82
CA VAL A 166 18.20 -10.28 3.91
C VAL A 166 17.50 -11.54 3.42
N PHE A 167 16.35 -11.38 2.75
CA PHE A 167 15.56 -12.52 2.29
C PHE A 167 16.24 -13.26 1.13
N SER A 168 16.92 -12.55 0.21
CA SER A 168 17.69 -13.20 -0.86
C SER A 168 18.85 -14.02 -0.33
N ALA A 169 19.55 -13.52 0.71
CA ALA A 169 20.64 -14.27 1.33
C ALA A 169 20.12 -15.58 1.95
N ILE A 170 19.02 -15.51 2.72
CA ILE A 170 18.41 -16.70 3.33
C ILE A 170 17.94 -17.68 2.24
N TYR A 171 17.22 -17.19 1.23
CA TYR A 171 16.75 -18.04 0.15
C TYR A 171 17.91 -18.73 -0.58
N SER A 172 18.95 -17.98 -0.93
CA SER A 172 20.10 -18.51 -1.63
C SER A 172 20.87 -19.58 -0.82
N GLU A 173 21.04 -19.35 0.50
CA GLU A 173 21.72 -20.32 1.36
C GLU A 173 20.91 -21.61 1.57
N LEU A 174 19.59 -21.53 1.60
CA LEU A 174 18.70 -22.68 1.77
C LEU A 174 18.44 -23.46 0.47
N THR A 175 18.60 -22.83 -0.70
CA THR A 175 18.36 -23.47 -2.01
C THR A 175 19.66 -23.79 -2.79
N ARG A 176 20.82 -23.59 -2.17
CA ARG A 176 22.11 -23.91 -2.76
C ARG A 176 22.26 -25.43 -2.85
N GLU A 177 22.51 -25.96 -4.03
CA GLU A 177 22.91 -27.34 -4.28
C GLU A 177 24.37 -27.58 -3.89
#